data_e1425aabfcbbd3b47b0422d212865a66
#
_entry.id   e1425aabfcbbd3b47b0422d212865a66
#
_cell.length_a   1.000
_cell.length_b   1.000
_cell.length_c   1.000
_cell.angle_alpha   90.00
_cell.angle_beta   90.00
_cell.angle_gamma   90.00
#
_symmetry.space_group_name_H-M   'P 1'
#
loop_
_entity.id
_entity.type
_entity.pdbx_description
1 polymer ?
#
loop_
_entity_poly.entity_id
_entity_poly.type
_entity_poly.pdbx_seq_one_letter_code
_entity_poly.pdbx_strand_id
1 'polypeptide(L)'
;MAARAGIVLARFSAAALPNRCALCGNLSHRTICDCCDGAYWNEARLRCPRCALPLPGARGAMRFHCGACAKTPPPFDATLALADYRAPLDSLALDLKFRAQLALGREFGERLARLATDALDGAPPLDVIAPVPLARRRLVERGYNQAWAIARPLARKLKVRADAALAARVADTAPQSRLAFDARRANVAAAFAVARPVAGLHVGVVDDVMTSGATLDALARTLKEAGARRVTNFVALRTAKD
;
A
#
# COMPACT_ATOMS: atom_id res chain seq x y z
N MET A 1 -7.13 -13.78 -36.08
CA MET A 1 -6.44 -14.93 -35.43
C MET A 1 -4.98 -14.59 -35.02
N ALA A 2 -4.27 -13.70 -35.70
CA ALA A 2 -2.86 -13.36 -35.39
C ALA A 2 -2.61 -12.69 -34.00
N ALA A 3 -3.52 -11.85 -33.51
CA ALA A 3 -3.36 -11.16 -32.22
C ALA A 3 -3.41 -12.09 -31.00
N ARG A 4 -4.13 -13.21 -31.08
CA ARG A 4 -4.18 -14.18 -29.97
C ARG A 4 -2.92 -15.06 -29.89
N ALA A 5 -2.30 -15.36 -31.02
CA ALA A 5 -1.05 -16.13 -31.06
C ALA A 5 0.13 -15.34 -30.46
N GLY A 6 0.22 -14.02 -30.72
CA GLY A 6 1.27 -13.15 -30.13
C GLY A 6 1.20 -13.02 -28.63
N ILE A 7 0.00 -12.98 -28.05
CA ILE A 7 -0.21 -12.90 -26.59
C ILE A 7 0.16 -14.23 -25.90
N VAL A 8 -0.08 -15.36 -26.53
CA VAL A 8 0.28 -16.69 -26.01
C VAL A 8 1.79 -16.87 -26.05
N LEU A 9 2.47 -16.53 -27.18
CA LEU A 9 3.94 -16.59 -27.26
C LEU A 9 4.63 -15.67 -26.24
N ALA A 10 4.15 -14.44 -26.04
CA ALA A 10 4.68 -13.52 -25.05
C ALA A 10 4.52 -14.04 -23.60
N ARG A 11 3.46 -14.80 -23.33
CA ARG A 11 3.27 -15.46 -22.02
C ARG A 11 4.22 -16.66 -21.83
N PHE A 12 4.49 -17.43 -22.86
CA PHE A 12 5.44 -18.55 -22.81
C PHE A 12 6.89 -18.07 -22.70
N SER A 13 7.27 -16.98 -23.39
CA SER A 13 8.62 -16.43 -23.30
C SER A 13 8.91 -15.82 -21.92
N ALA A 14 7.93 -15.15 -21.29
CA ALA A 14 8.06 -14.63 -19.93
C ALA A 14 8.16 -15.72 -18.85
N ALA A 15 7.59 -16.92 -19.12
CA ALA A 15 7.71 -18.08 -18.23
C ALA A 15 9.02 -18.87 -18.45
N ALA A 16 9.63 -18.75 -19.63
CA ALA A 16 10.82 -19.53 -20.02
C ALA A 16 12.14 -18.83 -19.72
N LEU A 17 12.16 -17.48 -19.63
CA LEU A 17 13.38 -16.72 -19.35
C LEU A 17 13.45 -16.33 -17.86
N PRO A 18 14.53 -16.71 -17.16
CA PRO A 18 14.69 -16.33 -15.77
C PRO A 18 14.91 -14.81 -15.65
N ASN A 19 14.31 -14.23 -14.62
CA ASN A 19 14.58 -12.88 -14.15
C ASN A 19 15.78 -12.87 -13.21
N ARG A 20 16.19 -11.67 -12.78
CA ARG A 20 17.01 -11.51 -11.59
C ARG A 20 16.11 -11.23 -10.38
N CYS A 21 16.37 -11.95 -9.27
CA CYS A 21 15.70 -11.67 -8.02
C CYS A 21 15.94 -10.20 -7.60
N ALA A 22 14.88 -9.47 -7.29
CA ALA A 22 14.95 -8.06 -6.92
C ALA A 22 15.72 -7.79 -5.61
N LEU A 23 15.97 -8.81 -4.77
CA LEU A 23 16.75 -8.67 -3.53
C LEU A 23 18.20 -9.12 -3.67
N CYS A 24 18.44 -10.34 -4.17
CA CYS A 24 19.81 -10.91 -4.21
C CYS A 24 20.47 -10.87 -5.58
N GLY A 25 19.75 -10.51 -6.65
CA GLY A 25 20.26 -10.48 -8.01
C GLY A 25 20.45 -11.84 -8.69
N ASN A 26 20.27 -12.96 -8.00
CA ASN A 26 20.37 -14.30 -8.56
C ASN A 26 19.25 -14.57 -9.58
N LEU A 27 19.52 -15.49 -10.53
CA LEU A 27 18.52 -15.91 -11.51
C LEU A 27 17.31 -16.55 -10.80
N SER A 28 16.11 -16.17 -11.22
CA SER A 28 14.86 -16.63 -10.64
C SER A 28 13.73 -16.52 -11.67
N HIS A 29 12.75 -17.41 -11.63
CA HIS A 29 11.49 -17.25 -12.38
C HIS A 29 10.46 -16.38 -11.66
N ARG A 30 10.79 -15.87 -10.47
CA ARG A 30 9.96 -14.99 -9.64
C ARG A 30 10.62 -13.63 -9.46
N THR A 31 9.84 -12.60 -9.22
CA THR A 31 10.34 -11.25 -8.89
C THR A 31 11.23 -11.30 -7.64
N ILE A 32 10.87 -12.12 -6.66
CA ILE A 32 11.65 -12.43 -5.46
C ILE A 32 11.82 -13.95 -5.41
N CYS A 33 13.06 -14.46 -5.34
CA CYS A 33 13.33 -15.88 -5.29
C CYS A 33 12.87 -16.52 -3.98
N ASP A 34 12.67 -17.83 -3.97
CA ASP A 34 12.16 -18.56 -2.81
C ASP A 34 13.06 -18.42 -1.58
N CYS A 35 14.40 -18.35 -1.76
CA CYS A 35 15.34 -18.12 -0.67
C CYS A 35 15.14 -16.75 -0.01
N CYS A 36 15.01 -15.69 -0.80
CA CYS A 36 14.75 -14.36 -0.27
C CYS A 36 13.34 -14.23 0.30
N ASP A 37 12.37 -14.92 -0.30
CA ASP A 37 11.02 -15.00 0.24
C ASP A 37 11.02 -15.60 1.64
N GLY A 38 11.61 -16.78 1.80
CA GLY A 38 11.73 -17.45 3.09
C GLY A 38 12.53 -16.66 4.13
N ALA A 39 13.57 -15.91 3.70
CA ALA A 39 14.42 -15.16 4.62
C ALA A 39 13.78 -13.86 5.14
N TYR A 40 12.99 -13.16 4.32
CA TYR A 40 12.59 -11.77 4.64
C TYR A 40 11.09 -11.54 4.75
N TRP A 41 10.24 -12.44 4.22
CA TRP A 41 8.78 -12.25 4.25
C TRP A 41 8.05 -13.08 5.31
N ASN A 42 8.74 -13.92 6.07
CA ASN A 42 8.17 -14.78 7.11
C ASN A 42 8.06 -14.10 8.49
N GLU A 43 7.95 -12.77 8.54
CA GLU A 43 7.82 -12.09 9.82
C GLU A 43 6.46 -12.31 10.47
N ALA A 44 6.41 -13.23 11.43
CA ALA A 44 5.27 -13.40 12.32
C ALA A 44 5.25 -12.31 13.42
N ARG A 45 5.18 -11.02 13.04
CA ARG A 45 5.11 -9.92 14.01
C ARG A 45 3.69 -9.57 14.37
N LEU A 46 3.47 -9.37 15.69
CA LEU A 46 2.25 -8.72 16.17
C LEU A 46 2.27 -7.25 15.71
N ARG A 47 1.16 -6.79 15.13
CA ARG A 47 1.02 -5.41 14.69
C ARG A 47 -0.23 -4.77 15.25
N CYS A 48 -0.18 -3.47 15.53
CA CYS A 48 -1.36 -2.69 15.86
C CYS A 48 -2.40 -2.81 14.73
N PRO A 49 -3.62 -3.30 15.00
CA PRO A 49 -4.63 -3.50 13.95
C PRO A 49 -5.04 -2.18 13.27
N ARG A 50 -4.86 -1.05 13.95
CA ARG A 50 -5.20 0.25 13.39
C ARG A 50 -4.10 0.82 12.50
N CYS A 51 -2.85 0.90 12.94
CA CYS A 51 -1.79 1.59 12.20
C CYS A 51 -0.64 0.68 11.74
N ALA A 52 -0.75 -0.62 11.92
CA ALA A 52 0.24 -1.64 11.58
C ALA A 52 1.63 -1.44 12.21
N LEU A 53 1.77 -0.59 13.25
CA LEU A 53 3.01 -0.46 13.99
C LEU A 53 3.37 -1.82 14.61
N PRO A 54 4.63 -2.32 14.45
CA PRO A 54 5.08 -3.51 15.15
C PRO A 54 4.92 -3.37 16.66
N LEU A 55 4.42 -4.41 17.30
CA LEU A 55 4.22 -4.46 18.74
C LEU A 55 5.13 -5.56 19.33
N PRO A 56 5.58 -5.42 20.59
CA PRO A 56 6.26 -6.51 21.27
C PRO A 56 5.32 -7.71 21.44
N GLY A 57 5.87 -8.92 21.33
CA GLY A 57 5.13 -10.19 21.47
C GLY A 57 5.03 -11.00 20.17
N ALA A 58 4.56 -12.25 20.31
CA ALA A 58 4.36 -13.18 19.20
C ALA A 58 2.97 -13.07 18.58
N ARG A 59 2.82 -13.50 17.33
CA ARG A 59 1.50 -13.68 16.68
C ARG A 59 0.66 -14.67 17.49
N GLY A 60 -0.61 -14.37 17.70
CA GLY A 60 -1.54 -15.18 18.49
C GLY A 60 -1.92 -14.57 19.82
N ALA A 61 -1.17 -13.58 20.31
CA ALA A 61 -1.60 -12.75 21.44
C ALA A 61 -2.81 -11.87 21.05
N MET A 62 -3.58 -11.43 22.06
CA MET A 62 -4.72 -10.54 21.86
C MET A 62 -4.34 -9.34 20.99
N ARG A 63 -5.25 -8.88 20.12
CA ARG A 63 -5.04 -7.72 19.24
C ARG A 63 -5.06 -6.44 20.06
N PHE A 64 -3.90 -5.91 20.39
CA PHE A 64 -3.76 -4.64 21.10
C PHE A 64 -3.53 -3.48 20.13
N HIS A 65 -4.11 -2.32 20.45
CA HIS A 65 -3.72 -1.08 19.82
C HIS A 65 -2.38 -0.57 20.43
N CYS A 66 -1.54 0.06 19.61
CA CYS A 66 -0.38 0.77 20.16
C CYS A 66 -0.82 1.97 21.00
N GLY A 67 0.02 2.42 21.92
CA GLY A 67 -0.29 3.51 22.83
C GLY A 67 -0.79 4.79 22.14
N ALA A 68 -0.26 5.13 20.96
CA ALA A 68 -0.74 6.28 20.18
C ALA A 68 -2.17 6.08 19.67
N CYS A 69 -2.49 4.91 19.10
CA CYS A 69 -3.84 4.61 18.59
C CYS A 69 -4.86 4.40 19.71
N ALA A 70 -4.42 4.00 20.90
CA ALA A 70 -5.29 3.89 22.08
C ALA A 70 -5.68 5.27 22.61
N LYS A 71 -4.71 6.24 22.62
CA LYS A 71 -4.96 7.61 23.08
C LYS A 71 -5.70 8.46 22.07
N THR A 72 -5.28 8.41 20.80
CA THR A 72 -5.83 9.24 19.72
C THR A 72 -5.98 8.38 18.48
N PRO A 73 -7.14 7.74 18.29
CA PRO A 73 -7.39 6.90 17.12
C PRO A 73 -7.32 7.73 15.83
N PRO A 74 -6.59 7.27 14.81
CA PRO A 74 -6.64 7.90 13.48
C PRO A 74 -8.01 7.66 12.80
N PRO A 75 -8.39 8.46 11.78
CA PRO A 75 -9.69 8.36 11.11
C PRO A 75 -9.87 7.07 10.31
N PHE A 76 -8.81 6.40 9.91
CA PHE A 76 -8.91 5.08 9.27
C PHE A 76 -9.17 3.97 10.30
N ASP A 77 -9.83 2.91 9.85
CA ASP A 77 -10.32 1.83 10.73
C ASP A 77 -9.30 0.72 10.93
N ALA A 78 -8.49 0.43 9.91
CA ALA A 78 -7.47 -0.62 9.94
C ALA A 78 -6.32 -0.33 8.98
N THR A 79 -5.18 -0.96 9.22
CA THR A 79 -4.04 -0.96 8.30
C THR A 79 -3.42 -2.35 8.25
N LEU A 80 -3.23 -2.87 7.03
CA LEU A 80 -2.49 -4.08 6.73
C LEU A 80 -1.14 -3.70 6.13
N ALA A 81 -0.05 -4.22 6.67
CA ALA A 81 1.31 -4.01 6.17
C ALA A 81 2.00 -5.36 5.98
N LEU A 82 2.74 -5.52 4.87
CA LEU A 82 3.43 -6.77 4.57
C LEU A 82 4.63 -6.97 5.49
N ALA A 83 5.49 -5.94 5.61
CA ALA A 83 6.72 -6.02 6.38
C ALA A 83 7.15 -4.66 6.94
N ASP A 84 8.22 -4.66 7.71
CA ASP A 84 8.85 -3.44 8.18
C ASP A 84 9.69 -2.79 7.06
N TYR A 85 9.70 -1.46 7.04
CA TYR A 85 10.57 -0.67 6.17
C TYR A 85 11.99 -0.68 6.75
N ARG A 86 12.76 -1.68 6.37
CA ARG A 86 14.17 -1.88 6.78
C ARG A 86 14.92 -2.69 5.72
N ALA A 87 16.23 -2.64 5.75
CA ALA A 87 17.06 -3.44 4.88
C ALA A 87 16.78 -4.95 5.04
N PRO A 88 16.78 -5.73 3.95
CA PRO A 88 16.94 -5.30 2.55
C PRO A 88 15.61 -4.92 1.86
N LEU A 89 14.46 -5.00 2.54
CA LEU A 89 13.12 -4.81 1.94
C LEU A 89 12.84 -3.36 1.52
N ASP A 90 13.47 -2.38 2.18
CA ASP A 90 13.38 -0.96 1.85
C ASP A 90 13.85 -0.67 0.42
N SER A 91 14.87 -1.42 -0.09
CA SER A 91 15.35 -1.31 -1.46
C SER A 91 14.23 -1.58 -2.49
N LEU A 92 13.34 -2.52 -2.22
CA LEU A 92 12.22 -2.85 -3.12
C LEU A 92 11.24 -1.67 -3.29
N ALA A 93 10.96 -0.94 -2.21
CA ALA A 93 10.12 0.26 -2.29
C ALA A 93 10.82 1.39 -3.06
N LEU A 94 12.15 1.54 -2.89
CA LEU A 94 12.94 2.50 -3.65
C LEU A 94 13.00 2.14 -5.14
N ASP A 95 13.16 0.86 -5.47
CA ASP A 95 13.18 0.36 -6.84
C ASP A 95 11.81 0.54 -7.53
N LEU A 96 10.71 0.22 -6.83
CA LEU A 96 9.38 0.53 -7.32
C LEU A 96 9.19 2.03 -7.51
N LYS A 97 9.69 2.88 -6.62
CA LYS A 97 9.45 4.32 -6.59
C LYS A 97 10.31 5.11 -7.57
N PHE A 98 11.57 4.70 -7.78
CA PHE A 98 12.57 5.50 -8.51
C PHE A 98 13.17 4.79 -9.72
N ARG A 99 13.07 3.46 -9.83
CA ARG A 99 13.63 2.67 -10.93
C ARG A 99 12.58 2.00 -11.81
N ALA A 100 11.30 2.37 -11.63
CA ALA A 100 10.17 1.86 -12.41
C ALA A 100 10.07 0.31 -12.46
N GLN A 101 10.52 -0.38 -11.41
CA GLN A 101 10.39 -1.83 -11.33
C GLN A 101 8.92 -2.23 -11.02
N LEU A 102 8.04 -2.05 -12.01
CA LEU A 102 6.59 -2.26 -11.86
C LEU A 102 6.21 -3.71 -11.51
N ALA A 103 7.09 -4.68 -11.77
CA ALA A 103 6.91 -6.06 -11.33
C ALA A 103 6.76 -6.16 -9.79
N LEU A 104 7.46 -5.29 -9.04
CA LEU A 104 7.33 -5.18 -7.58
C LEU A 104 5.94 -4.72 -7.15
N GLY A 105 5.31 -3.81 -7.92
CA GLY A 105 3.94 -3.39 -7.65
C GLY A 105 2.96 -4.57 -7.71
N ARG A 106 3.13 -5.45 -8.71
CA ARG A 106 2.36 -6.69 -8.80
C ARG A 106 2.64 -7.63 -7.62
N GLU A 107 3.91 -7.84 -7.28
CA GLU A 107 4.34 -8.70 -6.17
C GLU A 107 3.72 -8.24 -4.84
N PHE A 108 3.84 -6.94 -4.51
CA PHE A 108 3.24 -6.37 -3.31
C PHE A 108 1.72 -6.49 -3.31
N GLY A 109 1.06 -6.20 -4.44
CA GLY A 109 -0.38 -6.30 -4.55
C GLY A 109 -0.91 -7.73 -4.34
N GLU A 110 -0.24 -8.73 -4.90
CA GLU A 110 -0.62 -10.14 -4.73
C GLU A 110 -0.36 -10.63 -3.30
N ARG A 111 0.70 -10.16 -2.62
CA ARG A 111 0.97 -10.45 -1.20
C ARG A 111 -0.03 -9.78 -0.28
N LEU A 112 -0.37 -8.51 -0.53
CA LEU A 112 -1.40 -7.80 0.22
C LEU A 112 -2.77 -8.46 0.06
N ALA A 113 -3.08 -9.04 -1.11
CA ALA A 113 -4.32 -9.75 -1.31
C ALA A 113 -4.42 -11.02 -0.43
N ARG A 114 -3.34 -11.80 -0.34
CA ARG A 114 -3.28 -12.96 0.56
C ARG A 114 -3.47 -12.52 2.02
N LEU A 115 -2.70 -11.51 2.45
CA LEU A 115 -2.82 -10.97 3.80
C LEU A 115 -4.23 -10.44 4.10
N ALA A 116 -4.88 -9.79 3.12
CA ALA A 116 -6.23 -9.25 3.25
C ALA A 116 -7.28 -10.36 3.39
N THR A 117 -7.17 -11.44 2.63
CA THR A 117 -8.08 -12.59 2.74
C THR A 117 -8.10 -13.13 4.15
N ASP A 118 -6.91 -13.31 4.76
CA ASP A 118 -6.80 -13.86 6.11
C ASP A 118 -7.22 -12.84 7.20
N ALA A 119 -6.84 -11.55 7.01
CA ALA A 119 -7.03 -10.53 8.05
C ALA A 119 -8.43 -9.92 8.07
N LEU A 120 -9.14 -9.96 6.95
CA LEU A 120 -10.49 -9.40 6.78
C LEU A 120 -11.58 -10.47 6.77
N ASP A 121 -11.25 -11.71 7.10
CA ASP A 121 -12.26 -12.76 7.27
C ASP A 121 -13.27 -12.35 8.34
N GLY A 122 -14.56 -12.44 8.01
CA GLY A 122 -15.67 -11.94 8.84
C GLY A 122 -15.81 -10.42 8.93
N ALA A 123 -14.93 -9.62 8.31
CA ALA A 123 -15.07 -8.17 8.24
C ALA A 123 -16.02 -7.75 7.10
N PRO A 124 -16.63 -6.54 7.19
CA PRO A 124 -17.40 -5.99 6.08
C PRO A 124 -16.62 -5.98 4.78
N PRO A 125 -17.21 -6.40 3.64
CA PRO A 125 -16.51 -6.48 2.36
C PRO A 125 -16.00 -5.11 1.92
N LEU A 126 -14.90 -5.12 1.15
CA LEU A 126 -14.39 -3.95 0.45
C LEU A 126 -15.26 -3.67 -0.78
N ASP A 127 -15.67 -2.41 -0.96
CA ASP A 127 -16.46 -1.97 -2.11
C ASP A 127 -15.57 -1.42 -3.24
N VAL A 128 -14.48 -0.72 -2.87
CA VAL A 128 -13.55 -0.12 -3.82
C VAL A 128 -12.14 -0.03 -3.24
N ILE A 129 -11.13 -0.18 -4.10
CA ILE A 129 -9.73 0.01 -3.77
C ILE A 129 -9.18 1.17 -4.59
N ALA A 130 -8.55 2.13 -3.91
CA ALA A 130 -7.96 3.32 -4.52
C ALA A 130 -6.50 3.51 -4.06
N PRO A 131 -5.62 4.05 -4.92
CA PRO A 131 -4.28 4.42 -4.51
C PRO A 131 -4.29 5.75 -3.75
N VAL A 132 -3.30 5.97 -2.90
CA VAL A 132 -2.95 7.35 -2.48
C VAL A 132 -2.61 8.16 -3.73
N PRO A 133 -3.30 9.29 -3.99
CA PRO A 133 -3.03 10.09 -5.17
C PRO A 133 -1.70 10.84 -5.04
N LEU A 134 -0.92 10.85 -6.11
CA LEU A 134 0.28 11.66 -6.23
C LEU A 134 -0.08 13.10 -6.61
N ALA A 135 0.76 14.06 -6.17
CA ALA A 135 0.76 15.39 -6.74
C ALA A 135 1.06 15.33 -8.24
N ARG A 136 0.39 16.17 -9.04
CA ARG A 136 0.50 16.19 -10.51
C ARG A 136 1.96 16.27 -10.98
N ARG A 137 2.75 17.15 -10.35
CA ARG A 137 4.18 17.29 -10.65
C ARG A 137 4.92 15.96 -10.51
N ARG A 138 4.73 15.25 -9.38
CA ARG A 138 5.38 13.96 -9.13
C ARG A 138 4.91 12.86 -10.09
N LEU A 139 3.64 12.91 -10.49
CA LEU A 139 3.11 11.97 -11.49
C LEU A 139 3.77 12.19 -12.85
N VAL A 140 3.95 13.44 -13.28
CA VAL A 140 4.65 13.80 -14.53
C VAL A 140 6.12 13.42 -14.46
N GLU A 141 6.82 13.75 -13.38
CA GLU A 141 8.25 13.44 -13.19
C GLU A 141 8.51 11.92 -13.17
N ARG A 142 7.61 11.14 -12.58
CA ARG A 142 7.77 9.69 -12.39
C ARG A 142 7.16 8.86 -13.53
N GLY A 143 6.17 9.39 -14.23
CA GLY A 143 5.42 8.70 -15.28
C GLY A 143 4.36 7.70 -14.80
N TYR A 144 4.30 7.41 -13.50
CA TYR A 144 3.33 6.47 -12.91
C TYR A 144 3.11 6.73 -11.41
N ASN A 145 2.03 6.14 -10.89
CA ASN A 145 1.74 6.11 -9.45
C ASN A 145 2.07 4.71 -8.90
N GLN A 146 3.06 4.63 -8.00
CA GLN A 146 3.49 3.37 -7.38
C GLN A 146 2.38 2.72 -6.55
N ALA A 147 1.56 3.51 -5.86
CA ALA A 147 0.42 3.00 -5.12
C ALA A 147 -0.63 2.38 -6.05
N TRP A 148 -0.81 2.92 -7.28
CA TRP A 148 -1.66 2.32 -8.29
C TRP A 148 -1.09 1.02 -8.85
N ALA A 149 0.23 0.95 -9.04
CA ALA A 149 0.89 -0.28 -9.45
C ALA A 149 0.65 -1.44 -8.46
N ILE A 150 0.47 -1.13 -7.17
CA ILE A 150 0.11 -2.09 -6.11
C ILE A 150 -1.42 -2.31 -6.05
N ALA A 151 -2.22 -1.24 -6.10
CA ALA A 151 -3.66 -1.28 -5.91
C ALA A 151 -4.39 -2.13 -6.97
N ARG A 152 -3.96 -2.01 -8.24
CA ARG A 152 -4.58 -2.72 -9.35
C ARG A 152 -4.49 -4.25 -9.26
N PRO A 153 -3.33 -4.88 -9.01
CA PRO A 153 -3.24 -6.33 -8.79
C PRO A 153 -3.91 -6.78 -7.49
N LEU A 154 -3.85 -5.99 -6.40
CA LEU A 154 -4.57 -6.26 -5.16
C LEU A 154 -6.08 -6.37 -5.42
N ALA A 155 -6.67 -5.34 -6.03
CA ALA A 155 -8.10 -5.28 -6.32
C ALA A 155 -8.55 -6.45 -7.23
N ARG A 156 -7.75 -6.76 -8.26
CA ARG A 156 -8.03 -7.89 -9.16
C ARG A 156 -8.04 -9.23 -8.43
N LYS A 157 -7.11 -9.45 -7.50
CA LYS A 157 -7.04 -10.69 -6.71
C LYS A 157 -8.21 -10.81 -5.73
N LEU A 158 -8.61 -9.72 -5.10
CA LEU A 158 -9.74 -9.67 -4.20
C LEU A 158 -11.09 -9.57 -4.91
N LYS A 159 -11.10 -9.43 -6.25
CA LYS A 159 -12.31 -9.23 -7.09
C LYS A 159 -13.11 -7.98 -6.67
N VAL A 160 -12.40 -6.93 -6.25
CA VAL A 160 -12.96 -5.63 -5.84
C VAL A 160 -12.70 -4.61 -6.95
N ARG A 161 -13.62 -3.65 -7.11
CA ARG A 161 -13.44 -2.52 -8.03
C ARG A 161 -12.18 -1.73 -7.67
N ALA A 162 -11.34 -1.42 -8.66
CA ALA A 162 -10.23 -0.50 -8.52
C ALA A 162 -10.56 0.85 -9.16
N ASP A 163 -10.30 1.96 -8.44
CA ASP A 163 -10.56 3.31 -8.96
C ASP A 163 -9.38 4.25 -8.66
N ALA A 164 -8.58 4.53 -9.69
CA ALA A 164 -7.43 5.43 -9.58
C ALA A 164 -7.80 6.90 -9.41
N ALA A 165 -9.05 7.25 -9.75
CA ALA A 165 -9.58 8.61 -9.73
C ALA A 165 -10.56 8.86 -8.58
N LEU A 166 -10.68 7.92 -7.59
CA LEU A 166 -11.58 8.05 -6.45
C LEU A 166 -11.33 9.33 -5.65
N ALA A 167 -10.05 9.67 -5.48
CA ALA A 167 -9.59 10.88 -4.82
C ALA A 167 -8.47 11.55 -5.62
N ALA A 168 -8.32 12.84 -5.46
CA ALA A 168 -7.27 13.63 -6.07
C ALA A 168 -6.47 14.39 -5.01
N ARG A 169 -5.19 14.63 -5.27
CA ARG A 169 -4.38 15.54 -4.46
C ARG A 169 -4.53 16.95 -5.03
N VAL A 170 -5.11 17.84 -4.23
CA VAL A 170 -5.45 19.22 -4.65
C VAL A 170 -4.42 20.27 -4.22
N ALA A 171 -3.57 19.97 -3.23
CA ALA A 171 -2.49 20.82 -2.79
C ALA A 171 -1.12 20.20 -3.04
N ASP A 172 -0.24 20.92 -3.73
CA ASP A 172 1.19 20.65 -3.77
C ASP A 172 1.82 21.12 -2.44
N THR A 173 1.67 20.31 -1.38
CA THR A 173 2.41 20.57 -0.15
C THR A 173 3.89 20.31 -0.43
N ALA A 174 4.65 21.37 -0.66
CA ALA A 174 6.11 21.32 -0.72
C ALA A 174 6.63 20.69 0.61
N PRO A 175 7.72 19.90 0.57
CA PRO A 175 8.37 19.45 1.77
C PRO A 175 9.02 20.66 2.46
N GLN A 176 8.27 21.37 3.27
CA GLN A 176 8.81 22.44 4.10
C GLN A 176 9.45 21.79 5.34
N SER A 177 10.77 21.67 5.29
CA SER A 177 11.61 21.10 6.34
C SER A 177 11.63 21.92 7.66
N ARG A 178 10.82 22.99 7.79
CA ARG A 178 10.88 23.96 8.90
C ARG A 178 9.55 24.36 9.54
N LEU A 179 8.43 23.71 9.24
CA LEU A 179 7.17 24.04 9.91
C LEU A 179 6.93 23.15 11.14
N ALA A 180 6.43 23.75 12.23
CA ALA A 180 6.04 23.08 13.46
C ALA A 180 5.03 21.94 13.18
N PHE A 181 5.04 20.89 14.01
CA PHE A 181 4.28 19.64 13.85
C PHE A 181 2.77 19.87 13.63
N ASP A 182 2.18 20.88 14.27
CA ASP A 182 0.75 21.19 14.15
C ASP A 182 0.39 21.88 12.82
N ALA A 183 1.27 22.71 12.27
CA ALA A 183 1.09 23.31 10.95
C ALA A 183 1.20 22.27 9.81
N ARG A 184 1.97 21.19 10.02
CA ARG A 184 2.02 20.05 9.09
C ARG A 184 0.69 19.28 9.05
N ARG A 185 0.02 19.12 10.19
CA ARG A 185 -1.30 18.44 10.25
C ARG A 185 -2.39 19.24 9.55
N ALA A 186 -2.43 20.55 9.73
CA ALA A 186 -3.41 21.42 9.09
C ALA A 186 -3.20 21.53 7.57
N ASN A 187 -1.95 21.66 7.10
CA ASN A 187 -1.64 21.70 5.66
C ASN A 187 -1.88 20.38 4.93
N VAL A 188 -1.80 19.24 5.63
CA VAL A 188 -2.07 17.92 5.04
C VAL A 188 -3.57 17.62 5.03
N ALA A 189 -4.37 18.22 5.92
CA ALA A 189 -5.82 17.99 6.00
C ALA A 189 -6.56 18.48 4.73
N ALA A 190 -6.11 19.57 4.10
CA ALA A 190 -6.69 20.10 2.85
C ALA A 190 -6.02 19.55 1.58
N ALA A 191 -5.16 18.53 1.68
CA ALA A 191 -4.37 18.04 0.55
C ALA A 191 -5.13 17.15 -0.43
N PHE A 192 -6.29 16.63 -0.04
CA PHE A 192 -7.07 15.68 -0.82
C PHE A 192 -8.51 16.13 -1.02
N ALA A 193 -9.08 15.76 -2.17
CA ALA A 193 -10.50 15.89 -2.45
C ALA A 193 -11.03 14.55 -2.96
N VAL A 194 -12.27 14.20 -2.57
CA VAL A 194 -12.97 13.03 -3.11
C VAL A 194 -13.59 13.43 -4.44
N ALA A 195 -13.25 12.69 -5.50
CA ALA A 195 -13.69 12.98 -6.86
C ALA A 195 -14.90 12.12 -7.30
N ARG A 196 -15.28 11.12 -6.51
CA ARG A 196 -16.40 10.21 -6.79
C ARG A 196 -17.16 9.89 -5.52
N PRO A 197 -18.46 9.59 -5.58
CA PRO A 197 -19.29 9.25 -4.41
C PRO A 197 -18.69 8.06 -3.63
N VAL A 198 -18.55 8.20 -2.31
CA VAL A 198 -18.04 7.18 -1.38
C VAL A 198 -18.99 6.93 -0.19
N ALA A 199 -20.14 7.60 -0.14
CA ALA A 199 -21.09 7.46 0.96
C ALA A 199 -21.48 6.00 1.16
N GLY A 200 -21.39 5.51 2.40
CA GLY A 200 -21.69 4.13 2.79
C GLY A 200 -20.66 3.09 2.36
N LEU A 201 -19.62 3.43 1.59
CA LEU A 201 -18.65 2.47 1.08
C LEU A 201 -17.56 2.11 2.11
N HIS A 202 -17.08 0.88 2.04
CA HIS A 202 -15.81 0.46 2.62
C HIS A 202 -14.69 0.65 1.59
N VAL A 203 -13.84 1.63 1.82
CA VAL A 203 -12.77 2.03 0.90
C VAL A 203 -11.44 1.42 1.34
N GLY A 204 -10.78 0.69 0.45
CA GLY A 204 -9.40 0.28 0.58
C GLY A 204 -8.46 1.36 0.01
N VAL A 205 -7.53 1.86 0.82
CA VAL A 205 -6.52 2.83 0.39
C VAL A 205 -5.16 2.18 0.34
N VAL A 206 -4.44 2.33 -0.77
CA VAL A 206 -3.13 1.69 -0.99
C VAL A 206 -2.01 2.71 -1.02
N ASP A 207 -0.90 2.41 -0.32
CA ASP A 207 0.37 3.15 -0.42
C ASP A 207 1.55 2.18 -0.44
N ASP A 208 2.74 2.65 -0.87
CA ASP A 208 3.97 1.86 -0.87
C ASP A 208 4.60 1.81 0.53
N VAL A 209 4.74 2.95 1.21
CA VAL A 209 5.39 3.05 2.52
C VAL A 209 4.59 3.95 3.47
N MET A 210 4.24 3.41 4.63
CA MET A 210 3.67 4.19 5.72
C MET A 210 4.75 4.53 6.75
N THR A 211 5.13 5.80 6.81
CA THR A 211 6.04 6.35 7.84
C THR A 211 5.27 6.82 9.08
N SER A 212 4.99 8.10 9.24
CA SER A 212 4.15 8.62 10.33
C SER A 212 2.66 8.26 10.17
N GLY A 213 2.22 7.96 8.95
CA GLY A 213 0.83 7.74 8.59
C GLY A 213 0.05 9.01 8.26
N ALA A 214 0.68 10.18 8.30
CA ALA A 214 -0.01 11.47 8.10
C ALA A 214 -0.75 11.58 6.75
N THR A 215 -0.20 11.01 5.68
CA THR A 215 -0.84 10.97 4.36
C THR A 215 -2.13 10.14 4.38
N LEU A 216 -2.07 8.95 4.96
CA LEU A 216 -3.21 8.05 5.09
C LEU A 216 -4.26 8.60 6.06
N ASP A 217 -3.82 9.28 7.13
CA ASP A 217 -4.69 9.99 8.08
C ASP A 217 -5.51 11.07 7.37
N ALA A 218 -4.86 11.94 6.61
CA ALA A 218 -5.51 13.01 5.87
C ALA A 218 -6.49 12.48 4.82
N LEU A 219 -6.06 11.50 4.01
CA LEU A 219 -6.94 10.91 2.99
C LEU A 219 -8.14 10.19 3.62
N ALA A 220 -7.92 9.45 4.70
CA ALA A 220 -8.99 8.77 5.42
C ALA A 220 -9.99 9.77 6.03
N ARG A 221 -9.52 10.90 6.56
CA ARG A 221 -10.38 11.98 7.05
C ARG A 221 -11.27 12.52 5.95
N THR A 222 -10.69 12.88 4.81
CA THR A 222 -11.45 13.36 3.63
C THR A 222 -12.48 12.33 3.14
N LEU A 223 -12.12 11.04 3.12
CA LEU A 223 -13.05 9.97 2.74
C LEU A 223 -14.20 9.81 3.75
N LYS A 224 -13.88 9.87 5.06
CA LYS A 224 -14.90 9.79 6.14
C LYS A 224 -15.84 10.99 6.13
N GLU A 225 -15.33 12.20 5.91
CA GLU A 225 -16.12 13.42 5.76
C GLU A 225 -17.03 13.35 4.54
N ALA A 226 -16.61 12.67 3.47
CA ALA A 226 -17.44 12.38 2.30
C ALA A 226 -18.41 11.18 2.49
N GLY A 227 -18.51 10.64 3.71
CA GLY A 227 -19.47 9.62 4.10
C GLY A 227 -18.99 8.17 3.94
N ALA A 228 -17.70 7.90 3.72
CA ALA A 228 -17.19 6.52 3.70
C ALA A 228 -17.46 5.82 5.03
N ARG A 229 -18.11 4.65 4.99
CA ARG A 229 -18.44 3.85 6.17
C ARG A 229 -17.19 3.34 6.87
N ARG A 230 -16.22 2.86 6.08
CA ARG A 230 -14.98 2.27 6.58
C ARG A 230 -13.81 2.59 5.65
N VAL A 231 -12.63 2.79 6.23
CA VAL A 231 -11.38 2.97 5.49
C VAL A 231 -10.34 1.98 6.00
N THR A 232 -9.86 1.09 5.13
CA THR A 232 -8.78 0.14 5.42
C THR A 232 -7.58 0.47 4.54
N ASN A 233 -6.42 0.67 5.17
CA ASN A 233 -5.17 0.92 4.47
C ASN A 233 -4.43 -0.38 4.14
N PHE A 234 -3.82 -0.42 2.98
CA PHE A 234 -2.94 -1.48 2.50
C PHE A 234 -1.58 -0.87 2.18
N VAL A 235 -0.55 -1.26 2.88
CA VAL A 235 0.80 -0.72 2.66
C VAL A 235 1.80 -1.84 2.46
N ALA A 236 2.74 -1.67 1.52
CA ALA A 236 3.77 -2.67 1.32
C ALA A 236 4.69 -2.70 2.55
N LEU A 237 5.20 -1.56 2.99
CA LEU A 237 6.15 -1.48 4.09
C LEU A 237 5.74 -0.45 5.15
N ARG A 238 6.00 -0.78 6.42
CA ARG A 238 5.71 0.07 7.58
C ARG A 238 6.99 0.43 8.32
N THR A 239 7.28 1.71 8.48
CA THR A 239 8.40 2.16 9.33
C THR A 239 8.07 1.90 10.80
N ALA A 240 8.96 1.24 11.52
CA ALA A 240 8.89 1.23 12.98
C ALA A 240 8.99 2.67 13.51
N LYS A 241 8.37 2.97 14.63
CA LYS A 241 8.71 4.20 15.36
C LYS A 241 9.93 3.89 16.24
N ASP A 242 10.94 4.70 16.09
CA ASP A 242 12.02 4.78 17.07
C ASP A 242 11.48 5.25 18.40
#